data_bb9d0d2e60bcb8b045b1b15fad446dd2
#
_entry.id   bb9d0d2e60bcb8b045b1b15fad446dd2
#
_cell.length_a   1.000
_cell.length_b   1.000
_cell.length_c   1.000
_cell.angle_alpha   90.00
_cell.angle_beta   90.00
_cell.angle_gamma   90.00
#
_symmetry.space_group_name_H-M   'P 1'
#
loop_
_entity.id
_entity.type
_entity.pdbx_description
1 polymer ?
#
loop_
_entity_poly.entity_id
_entity_poly.type
_entity_poly.pdbx_seq_one_letter_code
_entity_poly.pdbx_strand_id
1 'polypeptide(L)'
;IPVYAPDEVNHPLWIERISQLAPDVIFSFYYRHLLSDEILSLAPKGAFNLHGSLLPKYRGRAPLNWVLVNGETETGVTLHRMVKRADAGAIVAQQRVAISPDDVALTLHHKLCQAARQLLEEALPAIKTGDYAEHAQQEAEATCFGRRTPEDSFLDWNKPAAELHNQVRAVSDPWPGAFSYVGTQKFTVWSSRVCKNDRAARPGTVISVSPLLIACADGALEIITGQAGDGIAMQGSQLAQVLGLVPGSRLNSQSVTTAKRRTRVLILGVNGFIGNHLTERLLQEDNYEVYGLDIGSDAIKLGRASCR
;
A
#
# COMPACT_ATOMS: atom_id res chain seq x y z
N ILE A 1 22.50 -20.83 5.80
CA ILE A 1 22.63 -19.39 6.11
C ILE A 1 21.84 -19.14 7.39
N PRO A 2 22.45 -18.58 8.47
CA PRO A 2 21.71 -18.18 9.66
C PRO A 2 20.67 -17.09 9.32
N VAL A 3 19.45 -17.22 9.87
CA VAL A 3 18.37 -16.26 9.70
C VAL A 3 17.92 -15.77 11.07
N TYR A 4 17.77 -14.46 11.22
CA TYR A 4 17.35 -13.81 12.45
C TYR A 4 16.17 -12.87 12.15
N ALA A 5 15.24 -12.75 13.08
CA ALA A 5 14.05 -11.90 12.95
C ALA A 5 13.89 -11.03 14.21
N PRO A 6 14.72 -10.00 14.39
CA PRO A 6 14.59 -9.10 15.54
C PRO A 6 13.37 -8.20 15.42
N ASP A 7 12.69 -7.93 16.52
CA ASP A 7 11.64 -6.93 16.58
C ASP A 7 12.22 -5.51 16.43
N GLU A 8 13.40 -5.28 16.99
CA GLU A 8 14.15 -4.02 16.91
C GLU A 8 15.58 -4.25 16.43
N VAL A 9 15.82 -4.11 15.12
CA VAL A 9 17.15 -4.31 14.52
C VAL A 9 18.17 -3.28 15.02
N ASN A 10 17.75 -2.08 15.40
CA ASN A 10 18.61 -1.00 15.90
C ASN A 10 18.93 -1.12 17.41
N HIS A 11 18.50 -2.19 18.08
CA HIS A 11 18.85 -2.44 19.46
C HIS A 11 20.38 -2.74 19.58
N PRO A 12 21.10 -2.23 20.60
CA PRO A 12 22.54 -2.38 20.74
C PRO A 12 23.06 -3.81 20.58
N LEU A 13 22.30 -4.79 21.10
CA LEU A 13 22.64 -6.22 20.95
C LEU A 13 22.75 -6.66 19.48
N TRP A 14 21.84 -6.15 18.62
CA TRP A 14 21.86 -6.50 17.20
C TRP A 14 22.92 -5.73 16.44
N ILE A 15 23.17 -4.48 16.80
CA ILE A 15 24.29 -3.69 16.25
C ILE A 15 25.60 -4.40 16.52
N GLU A 16 25.82 -4.85 17.75
CA GLU A 16 27.02 -5.61 18.13
C GLU A 16 27.14 -6.92 17.34
N ARG A 17 26.07 -7.69 17.23
CA ARG A 17 26.05 -8.94 16.45
C ARG A 17 26.36 -8.72 14.97
N ILE A 18 25.78 -7.67 14.36
CA ILE A 18 26.04 -7.31 12.97
C ILE A 18 27.49 -6.86 12.82
N SER A 19 28.01 -6.08 13.76
CA SER A 19 29.42 -5.66 13.78
C SER A 19 30.39 -6.86 13.84
N GLN A 20 30.08 -7.86 14.67
CA GLN A 20 30.87 -9.09 14.76
C GLN A 20 30.90 -9.91 13.47
N LEU A 21 29.87 -9.79 12.62
CA LEU A 21 29.85 -10.40 11.28
C LEU A 21 30.77 -9.69 10.30
N ALA A 22 31.21 -8.45 10.61
CA ALA A 22 32.03 -7.60 9.76
C ALA A 22 31.56 -7.59 8.29
N PRO A 23 30.33 -7.21 7.97
CA PRO A 23 29.80 -7.27 6.62
C PRO A 23 30.51 -6.27 5.71
N ASP A 24 30.99 -6.73 4.54
CA ASP A 24 31.55 -5.82 3.52
C ASP A 24 30.46 -4.93 2.90
N VAL A 25 29.25 -5.49 2.72
CA VAL A 25 28.10 -4.86 2.08
C VAL A 25 26.82 -5.23 2.84
N ILE A 26 25.90 -4.29 2.95
CA ILE A 26 24.55 -4.54 3.48
C ILE A 26 23.54 -4.29 2.36
N PHE A 27 22.62 -5.24 2.14
CA PHE A 27 21.48 -5.07 1.26
C PHE A 27 20.18 -5.09 2.05
N SER A 28 19.27 -4.18 1.72
CA SER A 28 17.89 -4.13 2.21
C SER A 28 16.92 -4.37 1.07
N PHE A 29 16.09 -5.42 1.17
CA PHE A 29 15.05 -5.74 0.20
C PHE A 29 13.71 -5.85 0.92
N TYR A 30 12.82 -4.90 0.69
CA TYR A 30 11.49 -4.84 1.32
C TYR A 30 11.51 -4.89 2.87
N TYR A 31 12.62 -4.52 3.49
CA TYR A 31 12.73 -4.46 4.94
C TYR A 31 11.92 -3.28 5.49
N ARG A 32 11.14 -3.54 6.55
CA ARG A 32 10.11 -2.59 7.02
C ARG A 32 10.62 -1.51 7.97
N HIS A 33 11.80 -1.72 8.56
CA HIS A 33 12.38 -0.80 9.54
C HIS A 33 13.51 0.01 8.91
N LEU A 34 13.66 1.26 9.36
CA LEU A 34 14.82 2.05 9.02
C LEU A 34 16.03 1.53 9.81
N LEU A 35 17.16 1.39 9.15
CA LEU A 35 18.42 1.04 9.78
C LEU A 35 19.08 2.31 10.32
N SER A 36 19.69 2.22 11.52
CA SER A 36 20.41 3.33 12.12
C SER A 36 21.70 3.63 11.36
N ASP A 37 22.20 4.86 11.51
CA ASP A 37 23.48 5.27 10.92
C ASP A 37 24.63 4.37 11.41
N GLU A 38 24.55 3.85 12.64
CA GLU A 38 25.50 2.91 13.20
C GLU A 38 25.54 1.60 12.37
N ILE A 39 24.39 1.00 12.05
CA ILE A 39 24.32 -0.20 11.21
C ILE A 39 24.81 0.10 9.79
N LEU A 40 24.37 1.22 9.21
CA LEU A 40 24.73 1.60 7.85
C LEU A 40 26.25 1.80 7.69
N SER A 41 26.92 2.25 8.74
CA SER A 41 28.38 2.46 8.75
C SER A 41 29.21 1.20 8.92
N LEU A 42 28.60 0.06 9.29
CA LEU A 42 29.32 -1.20 9.49
C LEU A 42 29.83 -1.82 8.19
N ALA A 43 29.25 -1.44 7.05
CA ALA A 43 29.61 -1.98 5.74
C ALA A 43 30.51 -1.02 4.95
N PRO A 44 31.84 -1.28 4.86
CA PRO A 44 32.78 -0.34 4.24
C PRO A 44 32.55 -0.14 2.75
N LYS A 45 31.96 -1.10 2.03
CA LYS A 45 31.63 -0.98 0.62
C LYS A 45 30.23 -0.41 0.40
N GLY A 46 29.45 -0.24 1.46
CA GLY A 46 28.16 0.46 1.45
C GLY A 46 26.97 -0.38 1.89
N ALA A 47 25.93 0.34 2.22
CA ALA A 47 24.63 -0.22 2.53
C ALA A 47 23.61 0.25 1.48
N PHE A 48 22.91 -0.69 0.84
CA PHE A 48 22.06 -0.44 -0.32
C PHE A 48 20.64 -0.92 -0.10
N ASN A 49 19.68 -0.19 -0.66
CA ASN A 49 18.30 -0.62 -0.77
C ASN A 49 17.89 -0.73 -2.24
N LEU A 50 17.11 -1.75 -2.54
CA LEU A 50 16.46 -1.90 -3.84
C LEU A 50 15.02 -1.41 -3.73
N HIS A 51 14.73 -0.28 -4.35
CA HIS A 51 13.43 0.35 -4.32
C HIS A 51 12.64 0.11 -5.60
N GLY A 52 11.33 -0.16 -5.48
CA GLY A 52 10.45 -0.55 -6.59
C GLY A 52 9.89 0.63 -7.38
N SER A 53 10.68 1.66 -7.64
CA SER A 53 10.35 2.77 -8.54
C SER A 53 11.61 3.33 -9.20
N LEU A 54 11.42 4.25 -10.15
CA LEU A 54 12.49 5.09 -10.70
C LEU A 54 12.69 6.30 -9.78
N LEU A 55 13.57 6.19 -8.78
CA LEU A 55 13.92 7.33 -7.92
C LEU A 55 14.48 8.49 -8.76
N PRO A 56 14.20 9.74 -8.39
CA PRO A 56 13.63 10.21 -7.12
C PRO A 56 12.10 10.17 -7.03
N LYS A 57 11.40 9.70 -8.07
CA LYS A 57 9.95 9.56 -8.04
C LYS A 57 9.52 8.36 -7.19
N TYR A 58 8.37 8.49 -6.51
CA TYR A 58 7.74 7.43 -5.73
C TYR A 58 8.61 6.91 -4.58
N ARG A 59 9.33 7.80 -3.86
CA ARG A 59 9.94 7.46 -2.56
C ARG A 59 8.86 7.04 -1.57
N GLY A 60 9.21 6.19 -0.61
CA GLY A 60 8.34 5.78 0.48
C GLY A 60 7.68 4.43 0.27
N ARG A 61 6.39 4.30 0.59
CA ARG A 61 5.75 2.99 0.69
C ARG A 61 4.85 2.67 -0.50
N ALA A 62 4.77 1.39 -0.83
CA ALA A 62 3.89 0.83 -1.87
C ALA A 62 4.05 1.49 -3.27
N PRO A 63 5.28 1.77 -3.75
CA PRO A 63 5.49 2.44 -5.03
C PRO A 63 4.80 1.73 -6.19
N LEU A 64 4.82 0.40 -6.23
CA LEU A 64 4.15 -0.42 -7.24
C LEU A 64 2.65 -0.10 -7.38
N ASN A 65 1.95 0.06 -6.24
CA ASN A 65 0.52 0.37 -6.29
C ASN A 65 0.28 1.83 -6.70
N TRP A 66 1.12 2.76 -6.21
CA TRP A 66 0.98 4.17 -6.50
C TRP A 66 1.24 4.52 -7.96
N VAL A 67 2.20 3.88 -8.63
CA VAL A 67 2.44 4.10 -10.06
C VAL A 67 1.25 3.68 -10.91
N LEU A 68 0.57 2.58 -10.54
CA LEU A 68 -0.65 2.13 -11.20
C LEU A 68 -1.82 3.07 -10.94
N VAL A 69 -2.06 3.47 -9.69
CA VAL A 69 -3.12 4.43 -9.33
C VAL A 69 -2.96 5.73 -10.10
N ASN A 70 -1.73 6.23 -10.23
CA ASN A 70 -1.43 7.47 -10.94
C ASN A 70 -1.41 7.32 -12.47
N GLY A 71 -1.63 6.10 -12.99
CA GLY A 71 -1.71 5.87 -14.43
C GLY A 71 -0.39 6.04 -15.16
N GLU A 72 0.74 5.81 -14.48
CA GLU A 72 2.05 5.83 -15.11
C GLU A 72 2.14 4.76 -16.20
N THR A 73 2.88 5.06 -17.25
CA THR A 73 3.18 4.16 -18.37
C THR A 73 4.54 3.50 -18.25
N GLU A 74 5.34 3.95 -17.29
CA GLU A 74 6.68 3.46 -17.00
C GLU A 74 6.95 3.53 -15.50
N THR A 75 7.70 2.57 -15.00
CA THR A 75 8.30 2.56 -13.67
C THR A 75 9.64 1.85 -13.73
N GLY A 76 10.13 1.30 -12.65
CA GLY A 76 11.36 0.53 -12.62
C GLY A 76 11.80 0.13 -11.24
N VAL A 77 13.04 -0.26 -11.14
CA VAL A 77 13.72 -0.54 -9.88
C VAL A 77 14.97 0.31 -9.77
N THR A 78 15.29 0.74 -8.57
CA THR A 78 16.46 1.56 -8.27
C THR A 78 17.26 0.93 -7.15
N LEU A 79 18.52 0.62 -7.40
CA LEU A 79 19.51 0.32 -6.37
C LEU A 79 20.14 1.64 -5.94
N HIS A 80 19.99 2.00 -4.68
CA HIS A 80 20.51 3.24 -4.13
C HIS A 80 21.19 3.03 -2.78
N ARG A 81 22.09 3.93 -2.41
CA ARG A 81 22.71 3.94 -1.08
C ARG A 81 21.66 4.24 -0.02
N MET A 82 21.68 3.51 1.08
CA MET A 82 20.87 3.84 2.25
C MET A 82 21.49 5.00 3.02
N VAL A 83 20.65 5.95 3.39
CA VAL A 83 20.98 7.09 4.25
C VAL A 83 19.85 7.28 5.27
N LYS A 84 20.05 8.10 6.27
CA LYS A 84 19.05 8.37 7.33
C LYS A 84 17.65 8.73 6.80
N ARG A 85 17.60 9.50 5.69
CA ARG A 85 16.33 9.82 5.01
C ARG A 85 15.96 8.69 4.05
N ALA A 86 14.80 8.08 4.25
CA ALA A 86 14.35 6.98 3.43
C ALA A 86 14.36 7.31 1.93
N ASP A 87 14.86 6.39 1.13
CA ASP A 87 14.92 6.41 -0.34
C ASP A 87 15.56 7.66 -0.97
N ALA A 88 16.35 8.43 -0.19
CA ALA A 88 16.97 9.69 -0.63
C ALA A 88 18.47 9.59 -0.95
N GLY A 89 19.09 8.43 -0.74
CA GLY A 89 20.51 8.22 -1.02
C GLY A 89 20.84 8.18 -2.51
N ALA A 90 22.12 8.30 -2.82
CA ALA A 90 22.62 8.31 -4.21
C ALA A 90 22.24 7.04 -4.97
N ILE A 91 21.87 7.19 -6.23
CA ILE A 91 21.51 6.09 -7.13
C ILE A 91 22.78 5.43 -7.64
N VAL A 92 22.83 4.10 -7.52
CA VAL A 92 23.91 3.27 -8.07
C VAL A 92 23.53 2.68 -9.42
N ALA A 93 22.31 2.17 -9.54
CA ALA A 93 21.79 1.64 -10.79
C ALA A 93 20.27 1.73 -10.85
N GLN A 94 19.73 1.82 -12.06
CA GLN A 94 18.28 1.80 -12.31
C GLN A 94 17.97 0.94 -13.53
N GLN A 95 16.86 0.21 -13.44
CA GLN A 95 16.32 -0.54 -14.56
C GLN A 95 14.87 -0.10 -14.80
N ARG A 96 14.57 0.34 -16.03
CA ARG A 96 13.24 0.78 -16.46
C ARG A 96 12.34 -0.40 -16.79
N VAL A 97 11.04 -0.27 -16.49
CA VAL A 97 10.00 -1.27 -16.75
C VAL A 97 8.78 -0.57 -17.32
N ALA A 98 8.38 -0.93 -18.53
CA ALA A 98 7.15 -0.43 -19.14
C ALA A 98 5.91 -1.01 -18.44
N ILE A 99 4.92 -0.16 -18.20
CA ILE A 99 3.61 -0.53 -17.68
C ILE A 99 2.64 -0.64 -18.85
N SER A 100 2.16 -1.85 -19.12
CA SER A 100 1.13 -2.09 -20.12
C SER A 100 -0.25 -1.63 -19.62
N PRO A 101 -1.17 -1.22 -20.52
CA PRO A 101 -2.57 -0.95 -20.14
C PRO A 101 -3.23 -2.10 -19.40
N ASP A 102 -2.87 -3.35 -19.69
CA ASP A 102 -3.42 -4.56 -19.08
C ASP A 102 -2.67 -5.00 -17.81
N ASP A 103 -1.61 -4.29 -17.42
CA ASP A 103 -0.90 -4.65 -16.19
C ASP A 103 -1.75 -4.36 -14.97
N VAL A 104 -1.81 -5.37 -14.12
CA VAL A 104 -2.31 -5.29 -12.75
C VAL A 104 -1.15 -5.33 -11.77
N ALA A 105 -1.40 -5.09 -10.49
CA ALA A 105 -0.35 -5.06 -9.48
C ALA A 105 0.52 -6.34 -9.50
N LEU A 106 -0.06 -7.51 -9.68
CA LEU A 106 0.67 -8.78 -9.71
C LEU A 106 1.58 -8.91 -10.93
N THR A 107 1.08 -8.59 -12.13
CA THR A 107 1.90 -8.67 -13.36
C THR A 107 3.04 -7.68 -13.35
N LEU A 108 2.78 -6.44 -12.87
CA LEU A 108 3.82 -5.44 -12.69
C LEU A 108 4.86 -5.87 -11.64
N HIS A 109 4.41 -6.50 -10.53
CA HIS A 109 5.32 -7.06 -9.52
C HIS A 109 6.30 -8.06 -10.14
N HIS A 110 5.80 -8.99 -10.96
CA HIS A 110 6.67 -9.96 -11.64
C HIS A 110 7.69 -9.28 -12.57
N LYS A 111 7.27 -8.28 -13.34
CA LYS A 111 8.17 -7.50 -14.19
C LYS A 111 9.26 -6.79 -13.37
N LEU A 112 8.88 -6.18 -12.24
CA LEU A 112 9.83 -5.52 -11.34
C LEU A 112 10.81 -6.51 -10.71
N CYS A 113 10.36 -7.72 -10.34
CA CYS A 113 11.25 -8.76 -9.82
C CYS A 113 12.27 -9.20 -10.87
N GLN A 114 11.87 -9.34 -12.14
CA GLN A 114 12.81 -9.68 -13.23
C GLN A 114 13.82 -8.56 -13.45
N ALA A 115 13.36 -7.30 -13.50
CA ALA A 115 14.23 -6.14 -13.63
C ALA A 115 15.20 -6.00 -12.44
N ALA A 116 14.71 -6.26 -11.23
CA ALA A 116 15.53 -6.27 -10.00
C ALA A 116 16.65 -7.28 -10.05
N ARG A 117 16.34 -8.50 -10.50
CA ARG A 117 17.33 -9.58 -10.67
C ARG A 117 18.41 -9.17 -11.67
N GLN A 118 18.01 -8.71 -12.85
CA GLN A 118 18.94 -8.28 -13.90
C GLN A 118 19.83 -7.13 -13.41
N LEU A 119 19.24 -6.10 -12.81
CA LEU A 119 19.98 -4.96 -12.27
C LEU A 119 21.02 -5.40 -11.22
N LEU A 120 20.65 -6.32 -10.32
CA LEU A 120 21.59 -6.83 -9.31
C LEU A 120 22.70 -7.67 -9.94
N GLU A 121 22.40 -8.53 -10.91
CA GLU A 121 23.41 -9.34 -11.62
C GLU A 121 24.47 -8.43 -12.30
N GLU A 122 24.04 -7.29 -12.85
CA GLU A 122 24.91 -6.30 -13.49
C GLU A 122 25.69 -5.44 -12.48
N ALA A 123 25.06 -5.04 -11.36
CA ALA A 123 25.67 -4.12 -10.39
C ALA A 123 26.60 -4.81 -9.36
N LEU A 124 26.31 -6.07 -9.00
CA LEU A 124 27.05 -6.79 -7.95
C LEU A 124 28.57 -6.90 -8.17
N PRO A 125 29.11 -7.15 -9.39
CA PRO A 125 30.55 -7.19 -9.60
C PRO A 125 31.24 -5.87 -9.21
N ALA A 126 30.69 -4.74 -9.61
CA ALA A 126 31.24 -3.40 -9.31
C ALA A 126 31.13 -3.09 -7.80
N ILE A 127 30.00 -3.44 -7.17
CA ILE A 127 29.82 -3.28 -5.71
C ILE A 127 30.83 -4.13 -4.93
N LYS A 128 31.10 -5.36 -5.39
CA LYS A 128 32.06 -6.26 -4.77
C LYS A 128 33.47 -5.69 -4.77
N THR A 129 33.88 -5.04 -5.85
CA THR A 129 35.20 -4.37 -5.94
C THR A 129 35.21 -3.02 -5.25
N GLY A 130 34.06 -2.39 -5.04
CA GLY A 130 33.94 -1.01 -4.57
C GLY A 130 34.09 0.04 -5.67
N ASP A 131 34.14 -0.40 -6.94
CA ASP A 131 34.32 0.47 -8.12
C ASP A 131 32.96 0.65 -8.83
N TYR A 132 32.08 1.47 -8.24
CA TYR A 132 30.77 1.81 -8.79
C TYR A 132 30.51 3.31 -8.70
N ALA A 133 29.80 3.84 -9.69
CA ALA A 133 29.39 5.24 -9.70
C ALA A 133 28.15 5.47 -8.84
N GLU A 134 28.08 6.64 -8.24
CA GLU A 134 26.90 7.11 -7.50
C GLU A 134 26.42 8.45 -8.08
N HIS A 135 25.11 8.56 -8.26
CA HIS A 135 24.47 9.77 -8.77
C HIS A 135 23.51 10.35 -7.73
N ALA A 136 23.74 11.59 -7.32
CA ALA A 136 22.82 12.26 -6.39
C ALA A 136 21.43 12.38 -7.02
N GLN A 137 20.39 12.16 -6.23
CA GLN A 137 19.02 12.35 -6.68
C GLN A 137 18.68 13.83 -6.82
N GLN A 138 17.92 14.18 -7.85
CA GLN A 138 17.42 15.54 -8.04
C GLN A 138 16.19 15.79 -7.15
N GLU A 139 16.36 16.52 -6.05
CA GLU A 139 15.31 16.75 -5.05
C GLU A 139 14.06 17.44 -5.62
N ALA A 140 14.23 18.29 -6.65
CA ALA A 140 13.12 18.97 -7.31
C ALA A 140 12.16 18.01 -8.05
N GLU A 141 12.63 16.82 -8.43
CA GLU A 141 11.82 15.79 -9.09
C GLU A 141 11.26 14.74 -8.11
N ALA A 142 11.63 14.84 -6.84
CA ALA A 142 11.27 13.84 -5.85
C ALA A 142 9.78 13.90 -5.52
N THR A 143 9.13 12.73 -5.56
CA THR A 143 7.78 12.53 -5.01
C THR A 143 7.82 11.49 -3.90
N CYS A 144 6.95 11.64 -2.90
CA CYS A 144 6.92 10.75 -1.76
C CYS A 144 5.49 10.30 -1.47
N PHE A 145 5.31 8.99 -1.28
CA PHE A 145 4.01 8.39 -1.01
C PHE A 145 4.02 7.61 0.31
N GLY A 146 2.91 7.72 1.03
CA GLY A 146 2.68 7.02 2.28
C GLY A 146 2.23 5.56 2.08
N ARG A 147 2.00 4.89 3.21
CA ARG A 147 1.34 3.59 3.24
C ARG A 147 -0.09 3.74 2.72
N ARG A 148 -0.52 2.81 1.88
CA ARG A 148 -1.93 2.70 1.51
C ARG A 148 -2.75 2.13 2.67
N THR A 149 -3.94 2.67 2.83
CA THR A 149 -4.96 2.21 3.77
C THR A 149 -6.10 1.53 3.01
N PRO A 150 -6.96 0.74 3.65
CA PRO A 150 -8.13 0.17 2.99
C PRO A 150 -9.01 1.23 2.32
N GLU A 151 -9.15 2.41 2.92
CA GLU A 151 -9.96 3.52 2.43
C GLU A 151 -9.45 4.07 1.10
N ASP A 152 -8.14 4.00 0.84
CA ASP A 152 -7.54 4.37 -0.45
C ASP A 152 -8.01 3.49 -1.62
N SER A 153 -8.70 2.39 -1.34
CA SER A 153 -9.24 1.47 -2.34
C SER A 153 -10.75 1.66 -2.59
N PHE A 154 -11.37 2.65 -1.96
CA PHE A 154 -12.76 3.01 -2.21
C PHE A 154 -12.93 3.66 -3.59
N LEU A 155 -13.92 3.20 -4.37
CA LEU A 155 -14.24 3.73 -5.69
C LEU A 155 -15.18 4.93 -5.56
N ASP A 156 -14.64 6.13 -5.71
CA ASP A 156 -15.42 7.37 -5.80
C ASP A 156 -15.86 7.59 -7.25
N TRP A 157 -17.10 7.28 -7.54
CA TRP A 157 -17.67 7.36 -8.89
C TRP A 157 -17.66 8.78 -9.48
N ASN A 158 -17.41 9.83 -8.69
CA ASN A 158 -17.21 11.19 -9.17
C ASN A 158 -15.84 11.40 -9.84
N LYS A 159 -15.01 10.38 -9.90
CA LYS A 159 -13.74 10.37 -10.65
C LYS A 159 -13.93 9.86 -12.07
N PRO A 160 -13.01 10.19 -13.01
CA PRO A 160 -12.99 9.62 -14.35
C PRO A 160 -12.86 8.09 -14.33
N ALA A 161 -13.49 7.42 -15.30
CA ALA A 161 -13.44 5.95 -15.42
C ALA A 161 -11.99 5.42 -15.51
N ALA A 162 -11.10 6.16 -16.16
CA ALA A 162 -9.69 5.80 -16.28
C ALA A 162 -8.98 5.78 -14.90
N GLU A 163 -9.26 6.75 -14.03
CA GLU A 163 -8.69 6.78 -12.68
C GLU A 163 -9.21 5.61 -11.83
N LEU A 164 -10.51 5.32 -11.93
CA LEU A 164 -11.11 4.21 -11.20
C LEU A 164 -10.60 2.86 -11.71
N HIS A 165 -10.40 2.71 -13.01
CA HIS A 165 -9.75 1.53 -13.59
C HIS A 165 -8.33 1.35 -13.08
N ASN A 166 -7.54 2.42 -13.04
CA ASN A 166 -6.19 2.42 -12.48
C ASN A 166 -6.19 2.01 -11.00
N GLN A 167 -7.17 2.49 -10.24
CA GLN A 167 -7.33 2.09 -8.84
C GLN A 167 -7.67 0.60 -8.70
N VAL A 168 -8.57 0.06 -9.54
CA VAL A 168 -8.90 -1.37 -9.55
C VAL A 168 -7.66 -2.21 -9.85
N ARG A 169 -6.95 -1.94 -10.96
CA ARG A 169 -5.78 -2.74 -11.35
C ARG A 169 -4.60 -2.62 -10.38
N ALA A 170 -4.53 -1.52 -9.62
CA ALA A 170 -3.50 -1.31 -8.61
C ALA A 170 -3.67 -2.16 -7.34
N VAL A 171 -4.86 -2.69 -7.08
CA VAL A 171 -5.18 -3.43 -5.85
C VAL A 171 -5.92 -4.74 -6.07
N SER A 172 -5.90 -5.25 -7.32
CA SER A 172 -6.46 -6.58 -7.64
C SER A 172 -5.71 -7.70 -6.93
N ASP A 173 -6.28 -8.89 -6.92
CA ASP A 173 -5.70 -10.07 -6.25
C ASP A 173 -4.18 -10.20 -6.50
N PRO A 174 -3.37 -10.48 -5.47
CA PRO A 174 -3.67 -10.81 -4.07
C PRO A 174 -3.83 -9.60 -3.11
N TRP A 175 -3.92 -8.38 -3.61
CA TRP A 175 -4.26 -7.21 -2.80
C TRP A 175 -5.75 -7.20 -2.46
N PRO A 176 -6.19 -6.38 -1.47
CA PRO A 176 -7.56 -6.43 -0.94
C PRO A 176 -8.70 -6.07 -1.91
N GLY A 177 -8.39 -5.61 -3.12
CA GLY A 177 -9.37 -5.18 -4.11
C GLY A 177 -9.87 -3.75 -3.92
N ALA A 178 -10.34 -3.13 -5.01
CA ALA A 178 -11.08 -1.88 -4.95
C ALA A 178 -12.53 -2.18 -4.58
N PHE A 179 -13.19 -1.27 -3.86
CA PHE A 179 -14.54 -1.56 -3.36
C PHE A 179 -15.48 -0.37 -3.44
N SER A 180 -16.77 -0.66 -3.40
CA SER A 180 -17.85 0.32 -3.29
C SER A 180 -19.02 -0.27 -2.51
N TYR A 181 -20.16 0.47 -2.47
CA TYR A 181 -21.33 0.06 -1.73
C TYR A 181 -22.62 0.24 -2.54
N VAL A 182 -23.58 -0.64 -2.27
CA VAL A 182 -25.01 -0.47 -2.61
C VAL A 182 -25.76 -0.38 -1.29
N GLY A 183 -26.27 0.80 -0.95
CA GLY A 183 -26.75 1.03 0.42
C GLY A 183 -25.64 0.77 1.45
N THR A 184 -25.81 -0.22 2.30
CA THR A 184 -24.81 -0.65 3.30
C THR A 184 -23.99 -1.88 2.87
N GLN A 185 -24.37 -2.50 1.75
CA GLN A 185 -23.74 -3.73 1.27
C GLN A 185 -22.45 -3.40 0.50
N LYS A 186 -21.29 -3.85 1.04
CA LYS A 186 -20.00 -3.74 0.39
C LYS A 186 -19.89 -4.74 -0.75
N PHE A 187 -19.27 -4.32 -1.84
CA PHE A 187 -18.79 -5.21 -2.89
C PHE A 187 -17.39 -4.81 -3.34
N THR A 188 -16.62 -5.80 -3.78
CA THR A 188 -15.25 -5.63 -4.28
C THR A 188 -15.24 -5.77 -5.80
N VAL A 189 -14.44 -4.93 -6.46
CA VAL A 189 -14.20 -5.00 -7.90
C VAL A 189 -12.79 -5.52 -8.12
N TRP A 190 -12.68 -6.67 -8.77
CA TRP A 190 -11.41 -7.34 -9.04
C TRP A 190 -10.83 -6.98 -10.41
N SER A 191 -11.69 -6.83 -11.40
CA SER A 191 -11.28 -6.40 -12.73
C SER A 191 -12.34 -5.52 -13.38
N SER A 192 -11.90 -4.59 -14.20
CA SER A 192 -12.75 -3.60 -14.85
C SER A 192 -12.20 -3.23 -16.22
N ARG A 193 -13.02 -2.50 -16.98
CA ARG A 193 -12.63 -1.90 -18.26
C ARG A 193 -13.24 -0.52 -18.39
N VAL A 194 -12.47 0.41 -18.97
CA VAL A 194 -12.96 1.75 -19.31
C VAL A 194 -13.82 1.66 -20.56
N CYS A 195 -15.02 2.22 -20.50
CA CYS A 195 -15.95 2.33 -21.60
C CYS A 195 -16.34 3.78 -21.86
N LYS A 196 -16.61 4.10 -23.14
CA LYS A 196 -17.25 5.38 -23.46
C LYS A 196 -18.67 5.40 -22.92
N ASN A 197 -19.11 6.54 -22.46
CA ASN A 197 -20.48 6.75 -22.01
C ASN A 197 -21.08 7.92 -22.78
N ASP A 198 -21.87 7.61 -23.77
CA ASP A 198 -22.61 8.63 -24.57
C ASP A 198 -23.93 9.03 -23.90
N ARG A 199 -24.28 8.45 -22.75
CA ARG A 199 -25.49 8.75 -22.01
C ARG A 199 -25.18 9.73 -20.87
N ALA A 200 -25.96 10.79 -20.77
CA ALA A 200 -25.91 11.75 -19.68
C ALA A 200 -26.45 11.11 -18.36
N ALA A 201 -25.66 10.21 -17.78
CA ALA A 201 -25.99 9.60 -16.49
C ALA A 201 -25.11 10.22 -15.38
N ARG A 202 -25.71 10.45 -14.22
CA ARG A 202 -24.96 10.95 -13.05
C ARG A 202 -23.93 9.89 -12.58
N PRO A 203 -22.73 10.30 -12.16
CA PRO A 203 -21.73 9.38 -11.60
C PRO A 203 -22.34 8.45 -10.53
N GLY A 204 -21.95 7.16 -10.54
CA GLY A 204 -22.48 6.12 -9.66
C GLY A 204 -23.83 5.53 -10.09
N THR A 205 -24.36 5.92 -11.24
CA THR A 205 -25.60 5.30 -11.77
C THR A 205 -25.26 4.04 -12.56
N VAL A 206 -25.97 2.95 -12.30
CA VAL A 206 -25.93 1.71 -13.10
C VAL A 206 -26.55 1.99 -14.46
N ILE A 207 -25.77 1.92 -15.53
CA ILE A 207 -26.23 2.14 -16.92
C ILE A 207 -26.81 0.86 -17.49
N SER A 208 -26.14 -0.27 -17.21
CA SER A 208 -26.49 -1.60 -17.68
C SER A 208 -26.08 -2.62 -16.63
N VAL A 209 -26.76 -3.77 -16.60
CA VAL A 209 -26.44 -4.90 -15.72
C VAL A 209 -25.84 -6.09 -16.47
N SER A 210 -25.88 -6.08 -17.81
CA SER A 210 -25.27 -7.11 -18.65
C SER A 210 -24.79 -6.47 -19.98
N PRO A 211 -23.52 -6.08 -20.07
CA PRO A 211 -22.48 -6.04 -19.02
C PRO A 211 -22.81 -5.05 -17.90
N LEU A 212 -22.20 -5.23 -16.72
CA LEU A 212 -22.40 -4.31 -15.61
C LEU A 212 -21.59 -3.03 -15.85
N LEU A 213 -22.27 -1.95 -16.22
CA LEU A 213 -21.69 -0.65 -16.52
C LEU A 213 -22.13 0.39 -15.51
N ILE A 214 -21.20 1.13 -14.94
CA ILE A 214 -21.42 2.19 -13.96
C ILE A 214 -20.94 3.51 -14.56
N ALA A 215 -21.78 4.54 -14.52
CA ALA A 215 -21.42 5.91 -14.93
C ALA A 215 -20.34 6.48 -14.00
N CYS A 216 -19.36 7.14 -14.58
CA CYS A 216 -18.28 7.86 -13.88
C CYS A 216 -18.38 9.38 -14.21
N ALA A 217 -17.50 10.20 -13.61
CA ALA A 217 -17.46 11.63 -13.96
C ALA A 217 -17.13 11.84 -15.44
N ASP A 218 -16.30 10.97 -16.00
CA ASP A 218 -16.03 10.89 -17.44
C ASP A 218 -16.02 9.42 -17.85
N GLY A 219 -16.83 9.08 -18.86
CA GLY A 219 -17.00 7.71 -19.33
C GLY A 219 -17.81 6.81 -18.39
N ALA A 220 -17.60 5.51 -18.51
CA ALA A 220 -18.20 4.47 -17.68
C ALA A 220 -17.16 3.41 -17.33
N LEU A 221 -17.34 2.76 -16.19
CA LEU A 221 -16.55 1.61 -15.79
C LEU A 221 -17.39 0.33 -15.95
N GLU A 222 -16.92 -0.60 -16.79
CA GLU A 222 -17.42 -1.96 -16.83
C GLU A 222 -16.79 -2.74 -15.68
N ILE A 223 -17.61 -3.34 -14.85
CA ILE A 223 -17.15 -4.32 -13.85
C ILE A 223 -17.16 -5.69 -14.52
N ILE A 224 -15.97 -6.24 -14.79
CA ILE A 224 -15.81 -7.55 -15.43
C ILE A 224 -15.98 -8.65 -14.37
N THR A 225 -15.24 -8.54 -13.25
CA THR A 225 -15.37 -9.47 -12.12
C THR A 225 -15.41 -8.70 -10.81
N GLY A 226 -16.21 -9.20 -9.89
CA GLY A 226 -16.34 -8.63 -8.54
C GLY A 226 -16.88 -9.65 -7.55
N GLN A 227 -17.10 -9.20 -6.32
CA GLN A 227 -17.46 -10.06 -5.19
C GLN A 227 -18.39 -9.29 -4.25
N ALA A 228 -19.50 -9.88 -3.84
CA ALA A 228 -20.40 -9.31 -2.85
C ALA A 228 -19.96 -9.76 -1.43
N GLY A 229 -19.66 -8.79 -0.54
CA GLY A 229 -19.18 -9.09 0.81
C GLY A 229 -18.00 -10.06 0.82
N ASP A 230 -18.06 -11.09 1.66
CA ASP A 230 -17.05 -12.15 1.78
C ASP A 230 -17.35 -13.39 0.89
N GLY A 231 -18.24 -13.23 -0.12
CA GLY A 231 -18.61 -14.29 -1.04
C GLY A 231 -17.49 -14.68 -2.01
N ILE A 232 -17.85 -15.40 -3.07
CA ILE A 232 -16.91 -15.76 -4.14
C ILE A 232 -16.85 -14.69 -5.24
N ALA A 233 -15.73 -14.61 -5.95
CA ALA A 233 -15.61 -13.77 -7.14
C ALA A 233 -16.52 -14.30 -8.26
N MET A 234 -17.19 -13.40 -8.98
CA MET A 234 -18.15 -13.71 -10.04
C MET A 234 -18.11 -12.68 -11.16
N GLN A 235 -18.73 -13.00 -12.29
CA GLN A 235 -18.88 -12.06 -13.40
C GLN A 235 -19.75 -10.86 -13.01
N GLY A 236 -19.49 -9.68 -13.60
CA GLY A 236 -20.20 -8.45 -13.27
C GLY A 236 -21.73 -8.56 -13.40
N SER A 237 -22.25 -9.30 -14.41
CA SER A 237 -23.69 -9.52 -14.54
C SER A 237 -24.29 -10.37 -13.42
N GLN A 238 -23.56 -11.35 -12.92
CA GLN A 238 -23.96 -12.15 -11.75
C GLN A 238 -23.89 -11.31 -10.47
N LEU A 239 -22.84 -10.50 -10.33
CA LEU A 239 -22.70 -9.56 -9.23
C LEU A 239 -23.89 -8.59 -9.19
N ALA A 240 -24.30 -8.07 -10.34
CA ALA A 240 -25.49 -7.21 -10.43
C ALA A 240 -26.75 -7.88 -9.91
N GLN A 241 -26.96 -9.16 -10.25
CA GLN A 241 -28.11 -9.94 -9.75
C GLN A 241 -28.05 -10.13 -8.23
N VAL A 242 -26.89 -10.53 -7.70
CA VAL A 242 -26.68 -10.75 -6.26
C VAL A 242 -26.90 -9.46 -5.46
N LEU A 243 -26.47 -8.31 -6.01
CA LEU A 243 -26.64 -7.01 -5.39
C LEU A 243 -28.03 -6.37 -5.65
N GLY A 244 -28.92 -7.05 -6.43
CA GLY A 244 -30.23 -6.53 -6.78
C GLY A 244 -30.18 -5.24 -7.63
N LEU A 245 -29.13 -5.08 -8.43
CA LEU A 245 -28.96 -3.89 -9.27
C LEU A 245 -29.84 -3.95 -10.52
N VAL A 246 -30.41 -2.82 -10.87
CA VAL A 246 -31.15 -2.59 -12.12
C VAL A 246 -30.63 -1.30 -12.78
N PRO A 247 -30.81 -1.10 -14.08
CA PRO A 247 -30.52 0.18 -14.72
C PRO A 247 -31.21 1.33 -13.97
N GLY A 248 -30.43 2.37 -13.64
CA GLY A 248 -30.89 3.49 -12.79
C GLY A 248 -30.56 3.33 -11.29
N SER A 249 -30.20 2.13 -10.81
CA SER A 249 -29.69 1.97 -9.43
C SER A 249 -28.52 2.91 -9.16
N ARG A 250 -28.42 3.40 -7.91
CA ARG A 250 -27.37 4.32 -7.49
C ARG A 250 -26.40 3.66 -6.54
N LEU A 251 -25.11 3.70 -6.89
CA LEU A 251 -24.02 3.32 -6.01
C LEU A 251 -23.62 4.51 -5.13
N ASN A 252 -23.09 4.24 -3.96
CA ASN A 252 -22.62 5.29 -3.07
C ASN A 252 -21.33 5.93 -3.64
N SER A 253 -21.36 7.25 -3.79
CA SER A 253 -20.21 8.05 -4.22
C SER A 253 -19.31 8.51 -3.06
N GLN A 254 -19.69 8.19 -1.84
CA GLN A 254 -18.89 8.43 -0.63
C GLN A 254 -18.81 7.12 0.14
N SER A 255 -17.64 6.86 0.73
CA SER A 255 -17.53 5.77 1.69
C SER A 255 -18.61 5.96 2.75
N VAL A 256 -19.35 4.92 3.06
CA VAL A 256 -20.34 4.92 4.18
C VAL A 256 -19.62 4.98 5.54
N THR A 257 -18.32 5.17 5.52
CA THR A 257 -17.56 5.57 6.68
C THR A 257 -17.82 7.06 6.99
N THR A 258 -18.98 7.37 7.48
CA THR A 258 -18.97 8.07 8.73
C THR A 258 -18.41 7.07 9.76
N ALA A 259 -17.14 6.79 9.72
CA ALA A 259 -16.43 6.43 10.93
C ALA A 259 -16.66 7.63 11.84
N LYS A 260 -17.67 7.55 12.68
CA LYS A 260 -17.85 8.44 13.81
C LYS A 260 -16.48 8.49 14.42
N ARG A 261 -15.82 9.65 14.34
CA ARG A 261 -14.48 9.83 14.89
C ARG A 261 -14.56 9.32 16.31
N ARG A 262 -13.98 8.16 16.56
CA ARG A 262 -14.01 7.57 17.90
C ARG A 262 -13.40 8.57 18.85
N THR A 263 -14.06 8.82 19.94
CA THR A 263 -13.53 9.71 20.98
C THR A 263 -12.27 9.05 21.54
N ARG A 264 -11.13 9.72 21.41
CA ARG A 264 -9.87 9.24 21.97
C ARG A 264 -9.83 9.52 23.45
N VAL A 265 -9.69 8.46 24.24
CA VAL A 265 -9.65 8.54 25.72
C VAL A 265 -8.31 8.03 26.19
N LEU A 266 -7.56 8.87 26.90
CA LEU A 266 -6.36 8.47 27.61
C LEU A 266 -6.71 8.24 29.08
N ILE A 267 -6.45 7.03 29.58
CA ILE A 267 -6.66 6.66 31.00
C ILE A 267 -5.30 6.58 31.68
N LEU A 268 -5.07 7.45 32.66
CA LEU A 268 -3.90 7.36 33.54
C LEU A 268 -4.26 6.46 34.71
N GLY A 269 -3.37 5.51 35.08
CA GLY A 269 -3.65 4.50 36.09
C GLY A 269 -4.58 3.40 35.58
N VAL A 270 -4.37 2.97 34.34
CA VAL A 270 -5.23 1.99 33.65
C VAL A 270 -5.28 0.62 34.34
N ASN A 271 -4.23 0.22 35.06
CA ASN A 271 -4.15 -1.02 35.85
C ASN A 271 -4.74 -0.88 37.26
N GLY A 272 -5.10 0.33 37.70
CA GLY A 272 -5.80 0.55 38.96
C GLY A 272 -7.24 0.10 38.89
N PHE A 273 -7.87 -0.09 40.06
CA PHE A 273 -9.24 -0.61 40.15
C PHE A 273 -10.25 0.17 39.29
N ILE A 274 -10.24 1.51 39.39
CA ILE A 274 -11.13 2.39 38.61
C ILE A 274 -10.74 2.42 37.14
N GLY A 275 -9.43 2.55 36.85
CA GLY A 275 -8.90 2.63 35.48
C GLY A 275 -9.20 1.39 34.67
N ASN A 276 -9.07 0.19 35.27
CA ASN A 276 -9.38 -1.08 34.61
C ASN A 276 -10.88 -1.20 34.29
N HIS A 277 -11.77 -0.90 35.24
CA HIS A 277 -13.22 -0.94 35.02
C HIS A 277 -13.69 0.08 33.95
N LEU A 278 -13.11 1.28 33.96
CA LEU A 278 -13.41 2.28 32.95
C LEU A 278 -12.95 1.83 31.57
N THR A 279 -11.75 1.22 31.48
CA THR A 279 -11.20 0.68 30.24
C THR A 279 -12.10 -0.42 29.67
N GLU A 280 -12.49 -1.40 30.48
CA GLU A 280 -13.41 -2.48 30.07
C GLU A 280 -14.74 -1.89 29.56
N ARG A 281 -15.31 -0.93 30.29
CA ARG A 281 -16.58 -0.29 29.90
C ARG A 281 -16.46 0.44 28.55
N LEU A 282 -15.41 1.23 28.35
CA LEU A 282 -15.22 1.98 27.12
C LEU A 282 -14.89 1.09 25.92
N LEU A 283 -14.21 -0.05 26.13
CA LEU A 283 -13.89 -1.02 25.09
C LEU A 283 -15.13 -1.81 24.61
N GLN A 284 -16.19 -1.88 25.42
CA GLN A 284 -17.48 -2.46 25.00
C GLN A 284 -18.28 -1.55 24.07
N GLU A 285 -17.91 -0.28 23.96
CA GLU A 285 -18.58 0.68 23.11
C GLU A 285 -17.75 1.02 21.87
N ASP A 286 -18.30 0.84 20.68
CA ASP A 286 -17.60 1.10 19.40
C ASP A 286 -17.23 2.57 19.12
N ASN A 287 -17.59 3.47 20.06
CA ASN A 287 -17.41 4.93 19.91
C ASN A 287 -16.09 5.45 20.48
N TYR A 288 -15.27 4.61 21.15
CA TYR A 288 -14.07 5.02 21.84
C TYR A 288 -12.82 4.32 21.30
N GLU A 289 -11.73 5.07 21.23
CA GLU A 289 -10.36 4.58 21.05
C GLU A 289 -9.62 4.83 22.37
N VAL A 290 -9.32 3.77 23.12
CA VAL A 290 -8.83 3.88 24.50
C VAL A 290 -7.32 3.66 24.55
N TYR A 291 -6.63 4.59 25.19
CA TYR A 291 -5.20 4.55 25.49
C TYR A 291 -5.02 4.47 27.01
N GLY A 292 -4.13 3.60 27.46
CA GLY A 292 -3.84 3.45 28.88
C GLY A 292 -2.38 3.74 29.21
N LEU A 293 -2.12 4.48 30.27
CA LEU A 293 -0.80 4.69 30.85
C LEU A 293 -0.83 4.37 32.34
N ASP A 294 0.18 3.65 32.84
CA ASP A 294 0.31 3.35 34.26
C ASP A 294 1.74 3.56 34.79
N ILE A 295 1.86 3.80 36.09
CA ILE A 295 3.14 3.95 36.78
C ILE A 295 3.63 2.53 37.14
N GLY A 296 4.78 2.12 36.59
CA GLY A 296 5.44 0.85 36.95
C GLY A 296 5.26 -0.31 35.97
N SER A 297 4.66 -0.07 34.81
CA SER A 297 4.74 -0.99 33.68
C SER A 297 5.12 -0.21 32.42
N ASP A 298 6.16 -0.63 31.72
CA ASP A 298 6.59 -0.07 30.43
C ASP A 298 5.60 -0.37 29.28
N ALA A 299 4.40 -0.85 29.60
CA ALA A 299 3.42 -1.28 28.64
C ALA A 299 2.32 -0.24 28.44
N ILE A 300 2.33 0.44 27.32
CA ILE A 300 1.15 1.13 26.78
C ILE A 300 0.19 0.05 26.28
N LYS A 301 -0.88 -0.24 27.02
CA LYS A 301 -1.95 -1.10 26.53
C LYS A 301 -2.79 -0.33 25.52
N LEU A 302 -2.59 -0.61 24.25
CA LEU A 302 -3.49 -0.18 23.18
C LEU A 302 -4.65 -1.17 23.09
N GLY A 303 -5.81 -0.82 23.64
CA GLY A 303 -7.04 -1.57 23.44
C GLY A 303 -7.67 -1.18 22.11
N ARG A 304 -7.64 -2.08 21.12
CA ARG A 304 -8.52 -1.99 19.94
C ARG A 304 -9.75 -2.83 20.20
N ALA A 305 -10.90 -2.19 20.32
CA ALA A 305 -12.17 -2.87 20.12
C ALA A 305 -12.35 -3.02 18.61
N SER A 306 -11.77 -4.06 18.03
CA SER A 306 -12.24 -4.74 16.81
C SER A 306 -11.22 -5.78 16.38
N CYS A 307 -11.45 -7.01 16.74
CA CYS A 307 -11.08 -8.17 15.95
C CYS A 307 -12.15 -9.20 16.19
N ARG A 308 -13.15 -9.18 15.37
CA ARG A 308 -13.85 -10.38 14.91
C ARG A 308 -14.25 -10.15 13.48
#